data_afb4a02937c69e5bd28ccb24fae5eb51
#
_entry.id   afb4a02937c69e5bd28ccb24fae5eb51
#
_cell.length_a   1.000
_cell.length_b   1.000
_cell.length_c   1.000
_cell.angle_alpha   90.00
_cell.angle_beta   90.00
_cell.angle_gamma   90.00
#
_symmetry.space_group_name_H-M   'P 1'
#
loop_
_entity.id
_entity.type
_entity.pdbx_description
1 polymer ?
#
loop_
_entity_poly.entity_id
_entity_poly.type
_entity_poly.pdbx_seq_one_letter_code
_entity_poly.pdbx_strand_id
1 'polypeptide(L)'
;MTAVKVCMLIAMIGHLLCQRCDWFLAYTKDKHRINLKYLNDNENLSKEFEGATTGYSMISIMLGVVAIALMTVGYYGLSNWMRQYSVISANIMLISGAAFIIFITAHHVFCGIIEWFYIKLGRTDAAHEAIVEFFKKTISTMYVGYVALLVFMVT
;
A
#
# COMPACT_ATOMS: atom_id res chain seq x y z
N MET A 1 14.52 7.20 26.59
CA MET A 1 14.28 6.27 25.49
C MET A 1 15.21 6.64 24.35
N THR A 2 15.91 5.70 23.72
CA THR A 2 16.82 5.99 22.60
C THR A 2 16.04 6.48 21.37
N ALA A 3 16.65 7.36 20.56
CA ALA A 3 15.99 7.92 19.38
C ALA A 3 15.41 6.83 18.44
N VAL A 4 16.16 5.73 18.23
CA VAL A 4 15.69 4.62 17.40
C VAL A 4 14.41 3.97 17.95
N LYS A 5 14.27 3.84 19.26
CA LYS A 5 13.04 3.28 19.86
C LYS A 5 11.82 4.16 19.59
N VAL A 6 11.99 5.48 19.60
CA VAL A 6 10.92 6.44 19.24
C VAL A 6 10.55 6.28 17.78
N CYS A 7 11.53 6.22 16.88
CA CYS A 7 11.30 6.02 15.45
C CYS A 7 10.55 4.72 15.17
N MET A 8 10.93 3.63 15.83
CA MET A 8 10.26 2.32 15.70
C MET A 8 8.82 2.34 16.25
N LEU A 9 8.56 3.06 17.33
CA LEU A 9 7.21 3.22 17.86
C LEU A 9 6.30 3.99 16.87
N ILE A 10 6.82 5.07 16.29
CA ILE A 10 6.09 5.84 15.26
C ILE A 10 5.80 4.96 14.05
N ALA A 11 6.79 4.18 13.58
CA ALA A 11 6.58 3.27 12.46
C ALA A 11 5.56 2.15 12.78
N MET A 12 5.56 1.63 13.99
CA MET A 12 4.56 0.65 14.43
C MET A 12 3.14 1.23 14.33
N ILE A 13 2.95 2.48 14.76
CA ILE A 13 1.66 3.18 14.60
C ILE A 13 1.31 3.29 13.11
N GLY A 14 2.30 3.64 12.26
CA GLY A 14 2.13 3.68 10.80
C GLY A 14 1.66 2.34 10.24
N HIS A 15 2.29 1.22 10.62
CA HIS A 15 1.89 -0.12 10.17
C HIS A 15 0.46 -0.48 10.60
N LEU A 16 0.08 -0.21 11.86
CA LEU A 16 -1.27 -0.45 12.36
C LEU A 16 -2.32 0.40 11.60
N LEU A 17 -1.98 1.65 11.31
CA LEU A 17 -2.84 2.53 10.54
C LEU A 17 -2.96 2.06 9.08
N CYS A 18 -1.86 1.61 8.46
CA CYS A 18 -1.86 1.05 7.10
C CYS A 18 -2.77 -0.18 7.00
N GLN A 19 -2.68 -1.10 7.96
CA GLN A 19 -3.57 -2.25 8.02
C GLN A 19 -5.06 -1.83 8.10
N ARG A 20 -5.37 -0.74 8.81
CA ARG A 20 -6.74 -0.20 8.86
C ARG A 20 -7.15 0.42 7.51
N CYS A 21 -6.22 1.06 6.80
CA CYS A 21 -6.50 1.62 5.48
C CYS A 21 -6.83 0.53 4.46
N ASP A 22 -6.06 -0.56 4.46
CA ASP A 22 -6.30 -1.71 3.58
C ASP A 22 -7.67 -2.36 3.85
N TRP A 23 -8.14 -2.28 5.09
CA TRP A 23 -9.49 -2.76 5.42
C TRP A 23 -10.59 -2.01 4.64
N PHE A 24 -10.42 -0.69 4.40
CA PHE A 24 -11.39 0.11 3.62
C PHE A 24 -11.40 -0.26 2.12
N LEU A 25 -10.31 -0.85 1.59
CA LEU A 25 -10.27 -1.40 0.24
C LEU A 25 -10.78 -2.85 0.18
N ALA A 26 -10.57 -3.61 1.24
CA ALA A 26 -10.89 -5.03 1.27
C ALA A 26 -12.35 -5.33 1.62
N TYR A 27 -13.12 -4.36 2.14
CA TYR A 27 -14.48 -4.62 2.64
C TYR A 27 -15.47 -3.54 2.20
N THR A 28 -16.68 -3.99 1.88
CA THR A 28 -17.84 -3.13 1.63
C THR A 28 -18.39 -2.54 2.93
N LYS A 29 -19.34 -1.61 2.83
CA LYS A 29 -20.09 -1.07 3.98
C LYS A 29 -20.73 -2.15 4.85
N ASP A 30 -21.24 -3.20 4.23
CA ASP A 30 -21.93 -4.32 4.87
C ASP A 30 -20.94 -5.39 5.40
N LYS A 31 -19.64 -5.05 5.45
CA LYS A 31 -18.55 -5.92 5.91
C LYS A 31 -18.35 -7.17 5.05
N HIS A 32 -18.87 -7.19 3.83
CA HIS A 32 -18.53 -8.22 2.86
C HIS A 32 -17.10 -8.01 2.38
N ARG A 33 -16.28 -9.07 2.37
CA ARG A 33 -14.91 -9.01 1.87
C ARG A 33 -14.89 -9.15 0.36
N ILE A 34 -14.36 -8.15 -0.32
CA ILE A 34 -14.19 -8.13 -1.78
C ILE A 34 -13.19 -9.21 -2.21
N ASN A 35 -13.60 -10.08 -3.13
CA ASN A 35 -12.79 -11.19 -3.60
C ASN A 35 -12.25 -10.92 -5.01
N LEU A 36 -10.98 -10.56 -5.10
CA LEU A 36 -10.31 -10.24 -6.37
C LEU A 36 -10.04 -11.45 -7.28
N LYS A 37 -10.40 -12.69 -6.89
CA LYS A 37 -10.31 -13.85 -7.79
C LYS A 37 -11.13 -13.66 -9.07
N TYR A 38 -12.16 -12.80 -9.03
CA TYR A 38 -13.01 -12.46 -10.15
C TYR A 38 -12.50 -11.28 -10.99
N LEU A 39 -11.26 -10.86 -10.81
CA LEU A 39 -10.70 -9.69 -11.51
C LEU A 39 -10.82 -9.75 -13.04
N ASN A 40 -10.92 -10.92 -13.65
CA ASN A 40 -11.10 -11.12 -15.09
C ASN A 40 -12.55 -11.40 -15.49
N ASP A 41 -13.52 -11.27 -14.59
CA ASP A 41 -14.94 -11.59 -14.78
C ASP A 41 -15.76 -10.44 -14.19
N ASN A 42 -16.21 -9.51 -15.06
CA ASN A 42 -16.89 -8.30 -14.61
C ASN A 42 -18.21 -8.58 -13.91
N GLU A 43 -18.98 -9.58 -14.36
CA GLU A 43 -20.29 -9.90 -13.75
C GLU A 43 -20.14 -10.30 -12.28
N ASN A 44 -19.19 -11.19 -12.01
CA ASN A 44 -18.92 -11.63 -10.65
C ASN A 44 -18.17 -10.57 -9.83
N LEU A 45 -17.20 -9.84 -10.43
CA LEU A 45 -16.51 -8.76 -9.76
C LEU A 45 -17.49 -7.63 -9.34
N SER A 46 -18.44 -7.28 -10.19
CA SER A 46 -19.44 -6.25 -9.88
C SER A 46 -20.32 -6.64 -8.69
N LYS A 47 -20.63 -7.93 -8.52
CA LYS A 47 -21.34 -8.44 -7.33
C LYS A 47 -20.51 -8.32 -6.07
N GLU A 48 -19.19 -8.63 -6.14
CA GLU A 48 -18.27 -8.47 -5.00
C GLU A 48 -18.18 -7.01 -4.53
N PHE A 49 -18.29 -6.04 -5.46
CA PHE A 49 -18.28 -4.60 -5.17
C PHE A 49 -19.67 -4.03 -4.82
N GLU A 50 -20.68 -4.86 -4.66
CA GLU A 50 -21.99 -4.42 -4.19
C GLU A 50 -21.85 -3.87 -2.76
N GLY A 51 -22.35 -2.65 -2.52
CA GLY A 51 -22.17 -1.95 -1.24
C GLY A 51 -20.80 -1.25 -1.05
N ALA A 52 -19.83 -1.43 -1.96
CA ALA A 52 -18.59 -0.66 -1.94
C ALA A 52 -18.86 0.81 -2.31
N THR A 53 -18.08 1.73 -1.72
CA THR A 53 -18.27 3.17 -1.90
C THR A 53 -16.96 3.88 -2.24
N THR A 54 -17.06 4.88 -3.12
CA THR A 54 -15.90 5.74 -3.46
C THR A 54 -15.32 6.47 -2.24
N GLY A 55 -16.14 6.68 -1.20
CA GLY A 55 -15.70 7.28 0.06
C GLY A 55 -14.68 6.38 0.80
N TYR A 56 -14.89 5.07 0.80
CA TYR A 56 -13.95 4.12 1.42
C TYR A 56 -12.61 4.11 0.68
N SER A 57 -12.63 4.05 -0.64
CA SER A 57 -11.41 4.11 -1.45
C SER A 57 -10.62 5.40 -1.19
N MET A 58 -11.30 6.56 -1.12
CA MET A 58 -10.66 7.84 -0.82
C MET A 58 -10.10 7.91 0.61
N ILE A 59 -10.83 7.41 1.61
CA ILE A 59 -10.33 7.33 2.98
C ILE A 59 -9.09 6.44 3.03
N SER A 60 -9.11 5.29 2.37
CA SER A 60 -7.95 4.40 2.29
C SER A 60 -6.74 5.09 1.67
N ILE A 61 -6.90 5.74 0.51
CA ILE A 61 -5.81 6.47 -0.16
C ILE A 61 -5.18 7.49 0.79
N MET A 62 -6.00 8.38 1.38
CA MET A 62 -5.50 9.49 2.18
C MET A 62 -4.83 9.03 3.47
N LEU A 63 -5.49 8.12 4.21
CA LEU A 63 -4.92 7.59 5.45
C LEU A 63 -3.71 6.69 5.19
N GLY A 64 -3.70 5.93 4.09
CA GLY A 64 -2.60 5.08 3.72
C GLY A 64 -1.33 5.87 3.42
N VAL A 65 -1.43 6.99 2.71
CA VAL A 65 -0.29 7.90 2.47
C VAL A 65 0.28 8.42 3.80
N VAL A 66 -0.58 8.82 4.74
CA VAL A 66 -0.15 9.25 6.08
C VAL A 66 0.50 8.10 6.84
N ALA A 67 -0.10 6.92 6.79
CA ALA A 67 0.42 5.71 7.45
C ALA A 67 1.82 5.36 6.95
N ILE A 68 2.03 5.36 5.63
CA ILE A 68 3.32 5.05 5.01
C ILE A 68 4.35 6.14 5.33
N ALA A 69 3.93 7.42 5.40
CA ALA A 69 4.81 8.49 5.84
C ALA A 69 5.30 8.28 7.29
N LEU A 70 4.45 7.80 8.19
CA LEU A 70 4.87 7.43 9.56
C LEU A 70 5.83 6.22 9.56
N MET A 71 5.60 5.23 8.69
CA MET A 71 6.51 4.09 8.54
C MET A 71 7.91 4.53 8.12
N THR A 72 8.03 5.55 7.26
CA THR A 72 9.31 6.11 6.79
C THR A 72 10.22 6.50 7.94
N VAL A 73 9.66 7.02 9.05
CA VAL A 73 10.43 7.42 10.24
C VAL A 73 11.19 6.22 10.84
N GLY A 74 10.57 5.04 10.86
CA GLY A 74 11.21 3.82 11.36
C GLY A 74 12.31 3.30 10.45
N TYR A 75 12.07 3.26 9.15
CA TYR A 75 13.07 2.83 8.17
C TYR A 75 14.31 3.74 8.21
N TYR A 76 14.10 5.05 8.25
CA TYR A 76 15.19 6.02 8.44
C TYR A 76 15.91 5.84 9.77
N GLY A 77 15.15 5.73 10.88
CA GLY A 77 15.71 5.57 12.22
C GLY A 77 16.56 4.31 12.37
N LEU A 78 16.11 3.18 11.76
CA LEU A 78 16.86 1.93 11.79
C LEU A 78 18.13 2.00 10.92
N SER A 79 18.02 2.57 9.71
CA SER A 79 19.18 2.78 8.85
C SER A 79 20.23 3.67 9.53
N ASN A 80 19.80 4.75 10.20
CA ASN A 80 20.73 5.63 10.92
C ASN A 80 21.35 4.95 12.15
N TRP A 81 20.59 4.11 12.86
CA TRP A 81 21.11 3.33 13.98
C TRP A 81 22.17 2.31 13.52
N MET A 82 22.00 1.71 12.33
CA MET A 82 22.96 0.77 11.74
C MET A 82 24.32 1.41 11.47
N ARG A 83 24.41 2.74 11.29
CA ARG A 83 25.68 3.44 11.01
C ARG A 83 26.77 3.22 12.06
N GLN A 84 26.41 2.96 13.32
CA GLN A 84 27.38 2.65 14.38
C GLN A 84 28.06 1.28 14.19
N TYR A 85 27.48 0.39 13.37
CA TYR A 85 28.03 -0.93 13.09
C TYR A 85 28.65 -1.00 11.69
N SER A 86 27.96 -0.46 10.68
CA SER A 86 28.40 -0.46 9.29
C SER A 86 27.81 0.72 8.52
N VAL A 87 28.66 1.61 8.02
CA VAL A 87 28.23 2.73 7.16
C VAL A 87 27.70 2.22 5.82
N ILE A 88 28.31 1.16 5.28
CA ILE A 88 27.90 0.56 4.00
C ILE A 88 26.49 -0.02 4.15
N SER A 89 26.26 -0.87 5.14
CA SER A 89 24.94 -1.44 5.43
C SER A 89 23.90 -0.35 5.66
N ALA A 90 24.20 0.66 6.46
CA ALA A 90 23.30 1.78 6.72
C ALA A 90 22.88 2.52 5.44
N ASN A 91 23.82 2.72 4.50
CA ASN A 91 23.51 3.38 3.23
C ASN A 91 22.66 2.48 2.31
N ILE A 92 22.95 1.18 2.24
CA ILE A 92 22.12 0.21 1.49
C ILE A 92 20.69 0.18 2.08
N MET A 93 20.55 0.10 3.40
CA MET A 93 19.26 0.15 4.08
C MET A 93 18.52 1.45 3.79
N LEU A 94 19.21 2.60 3.83
CA LEU A 94 18.58 3.90 3.55
C LEU A 94 18.00 3.95 2.14
N ILE A 95 18.79 3.53 1.14
CA ILE A 95 18.38 3.57 -0.28
C ILE A 95 17.25 2.56 -0.52
N SER A 96 17.38 1.33 -0.05
CA SER A 96 16.37 0.29 -0.24
C SER A 96 15.09 0.58 0.54
N GLY A 97 15.19 1.12 1.75
CA GLY A 97 14.03 1.58 2.51
C GLY A 97 13.28 2.72 1.83
N ALA A 98 14.00 3.71 1.29
CA ALA A 98 13.40 4.79 0.51
C ALA A 98 12.72 4.26 -0.75
N ALA A 99 13.36 3.35 -1.49
CA ALA A 99 12.77 2.70 -2.66
C ALA A 99 11.48 1.93 -2.29
N PHE A 100 11.51 1.13 -1.22
CA PHE A 100 10.33 0.43 -0.72
C PHE A 100 9.18 1.41 -0.46
N ILE A 101 9.42 2.48 0.29
CA ILE A 101 8.40 3.48 0.65
C ILE A 101 7.79 4.13 -0.60
N ILE A 102 8.61 4.51 -1.58
CA ILE A 102 8.13 5.13 -2.83
C ILE A 102 7.22 4.17 -3.59
N PHE A 103 7.69 2.95 -3.83
CA PHE A 103 6.94 1.99 -4.65
C PHE A 103 5.70 1.46 -3.95
N ILE A 104 5.74 1.22 -2.62
CA ILE A 104 4.56 0.76 -1.90
C ILE A 104 3.50 1.86 -1.75
N THR A 105 3.92 3.13 -1.63
CA THR A 105 2.99 4.27 -1.65
C THR A 105 2.29 4.36 -3.00
N ALA A 106 3.04 4.29 -4.09
CA ALA A 106 2.47 4.29 -5.45
C ALA A 106 1.49 3.13 -5.63
N HIS A 107 1.86 1.92 -5.23
CA HIS A 107 1.00 0.74 -5.31
C HIS A 107 -0.30 0.93 -4.52
N HIS A 108 -0.21 1.39 -3.26
CA HIS A 108 -1.39 1.63 -2.42
C HIS A 108 -2.35 2.65 -3.05
N VAL A 109 -1.82 3.77 -3.55
CA VAL A 109 -2.59 4.80 -4.22
C VAL A 109 -3.24 4.26 -5.51
N PHE A 110 -2.52 3.47 -6.32
CA PHE A 110 -3.06 2.85 -7.53
C PHE A 110 -4.22 1.90 -7.22
N CYS A 111 -4.10 1.06 -6.19
CA CYS A 111 -5.19 0.17 -5.77
C CYS A 111 -6.46 0.96 -5.41
N GLY A 112 -6.31 2.02 -4.61
CA GLY A 112 -7.44 2.87 -4.24
C GLY A 112 -8.06 3.62 -5.43
N ILE A 113 -7.23 4.10 -6.38
CA ILE A 113 -7.69 4.78 -7.60
C ILE A 113 -8.46 3.82 -8.50
N ILE A 114 -7.96 2.59 -8.71
CA ILE A 114 -8.61 1.54 -9.50
C ILE A 114 -10.01 1.28 -8.96
N GLU A 115 -10.11 1.04 -7.66
CA GLU A 115 -11.38 0.80 -6.98
C GLU A 115 -12.32 1.99 -7.10
N TRP A 116 -11.82 3.20 -6.83
CA TRP A 116 -12.60 4.42 -6.93
C TRP A 116 -13.18 4.63 -8.33
N PHE A 117 -12.39 4.45 -9.38
CA PHE A 117 -12.85 4.58 -10.76
C PHE A 117 -13.87 3.51 -11.12
N TYR A 118 -13.61 2.25 -10.74
CA TYR A 118 -14.53 1.16 -11.01
C TYR A 118 -15.92 1.42 -10.44
N ILE A 119 -16.00 1.84 -9.16
CA ILE A 119 -17.26 2.20 -8.51
C ILE A 119 -17.86 3.45 -9.15
N LYS A 120 -17.06 4.49 -9.39
CA LYS A 120 -17.53 5.79 -9.92
C LYS A 120 -18.12 5.68 -11.31
N LEU A 121 -17.58 4.82 -12.15
CA LEU A 121 -18.05 4.56 -13.52
C LEU A 121 -19.15 3.49 -13.60
N GLY A 122 -19.74 3.12 -12.48
CA GLY A 122 -20.91 2.26 -12.40
C GLY A 122 -20.61 0.78 -12.66
N ARG A 123 -19.35 0.35 -12.54
CA ARG A 123 -18.92 -1.06 -12.68
C ARG A 123 -19.27 -1.66 -14.05
N THR A 124 -19.28 -0.81 -15.08
CA THR A 124 -19.55 -1.20 -16.48
C THR A 124 -18.41 -2.05 -17.05
N ASP A 125 -18.68 -2.79 -18.14
CA ASP A 125 -17.64 -3.58 -18.83
C ASP A 125 -16.47 -2.71 -19.30
N ALA A 126 -16.74 -1.52 -19.82
CA ALA A 126 -15.70 -0.58 -20.23
C ALA A 126 -14.85 -0.09 -19.03
N ALA A 127 -15.47 0.16 -17.88
CA ALA A 127 -14.76 0.50 -16.66
C ALA A 127 -13.90 -0.66 -16.18
N HIS A 128 -14.44 -1.87 -16.22
CA HIS A 128 -13.73 -3.09 -15.86
C HIS A 128 -12.50 -3.32 -16.74
N GLU A 129 -12.64 -3.25 -18.07
CA GLU A 129 -11.52 -3.40 -18.99
C GLU A 129 -10.41 -2.39 -18.70
N ALA A 130 -10.76 -1.11 -18.52
CA ALA A 130 -9.81 -0.05 -18.21
C ALA A 130 -9.05 -0.29 -16.89
N ILE A 131 -9.75 -0.69 -15.81
CA ILE A 131 -9.09 -0.95 -14.52
C ILE A 131 -8.21 -2.19 -14.55
N VAL A 132 -8.60 -3.24 -15.25
CA VAL A 132 -7.80 -4.46 -15.39
C VAL A 132 -6.52 -4.18 -16.18
N GLU A 133 -6.62 -3.41 -17.27
CA GLU A 133 -5.45 -2.99 -18.03
C GLU A 133 -4.50 -2.15 -17.18
N PHE A 134 -5.02 -1.17 -16.46
CA PHE A 134 -4.23 -0.33 -15.58
C PHE A 134 -3.57 -1.14 -14.46
N PHE A 135 -4.32 -2.04 -13.81
CA PHE A 135 -3.79 -2.91 -12.77
C PHE A 135 -2.63 -3.78 -13.27
N LYS A 136 -2.81 -4.43 -14.44
CA LYS A 136 -1.74 -5.25 -15.04
C LYS A 136 -0.47 -4.46 -15.31
N LYS A 137 -0.57 -3.18 -15.68
CA LYS A 137 0.58 -2.31 -15.94
C LYS A 137 1.24 -1.79 -14.65
N THR A 138 0.48 -1.62 -13.58
CA THR A 138 0.98 -1.00 -12.34
C THR A 138 1.35 -2.00 -11.25
N ILE A 139 0.95 -3.27 -11.35
CA ILE A 139 1.25 -4.29 -10.34
C ILE A 139 2.76 -4.48 -10.11
N SER A 140 3.61 -4.17 -11.10
CA SER A 140 5.06 -4.21 -10.98
C SER A 140 5.60 -3.32 -9.86
N THR A 141 4.91 -2.23 -9.51
CA THR A 141 5.31 -1.35 -8.40
C THR A 141 5.35 -2.10 -7.07
N MET A 142 4.41 -3.00 -6.83
CA MET A 142 4.38 -3.86 -5.66
C MET A 142 5.62 -4.78 -5.62
N TYR A 143 5.93 -5.45 -6.74
CA TYR A 143 7.07 -6.37 -6.79
C TYR A 143 8.39 -5.65 -6.56
N VAL A 144 8.61 -4.49 -7.20
CA VAL A 144 9.81 -3.66 -6.99
C VAL A 144 9.90 -3.21 -5.54
N GLY A 145 8.79 -2.80 -4.95
CA GLY A 145 8.74 -2.43 -3.53
C GLY A 145 9.16 -3.59 -2.62
N TYR A 146 8.62 -4.78 -2.80
CA TYR A 146 8.99 -5.94 -1.98
C TYR A 146 10.44 -6.40 -2.18
N VAL A 147 10.99 -6.30 -3.38
CA VAL A 147 12.44 -6.55 -3.61
C VAL A 147 13.29 -5.55 -2.83
N ALA A 148 12.91 -4.27 -2.85
CA ALA A 148 13.59 -3.24 -2.08
C ALA A 148 13.49 -3.50 -0.56
N LEU A 149 12.32 -3.92 -0.06
CA LEU A 149 12.13 -4.32 1.33
C LEU A 149 13.02 -5.52 1.70
N LEU A 150 13.10 -6.52 0.84
CA LEU A 150 13.95 -7.69 1.07
C LEU A 150 15.42 -7.27 1.20
N VAL A 151 15.91 -6.41 0.32
CA VAL A 151 17.28 -5.87 0.41
C VAL A 151 17.47 -5.13 1.74
N PHE A 152 16.51 -4.31 2.15
CA PHE A 152 16.56 -3.62 3.44
C PHE A 152 16.67 -4.59 4.62
N MET A 153 15.95 -5.71 4.59
CA MET A 153 15.89 -6.65 5.71
C MET A 153 17.11 -7.56 5.83
N VAL A 154 17.82 -7.83 4.71
CA VAL A 154 18.99 -8.75 4.71
C VAL A 154 20.34 -8.02 4.83
N THR A 155 20.32 -6.69 4.87
CA THR A 155 21.53 -5.84 5.00
C THR A 155 21.78 -5.46 6.44
#